data_4004f87dfa97169ff55676db9f46adea
#
_entry.id   4004f87dfa97169ff55676db9f46adea
#
_cell.length_a   1.000
_cell.length_b   1.000
_cell.length_c   1.000
_cell.angle_alpha   90.00
_cell.angle_beta   90.00
_cell.angle_gamma   90.00
#
_symmetry.space_group_name_H-M   'P 1'
#
loop_
_entity.id
_entity.type
_entity.pdbx_description
1 polymer ?
#
loop_
_entity_poly.entity_id
_entity_poly.type
_entity_poly.pdbx_seq_one_letter_code
_entity_poly.pdbx_strand_id
1 'polypeptide(L)'
;MLRRLLSSLRARAAQTPTSPAPRPARSGHVEPLFTTINKMYREPPFDRPERLEALSAALHATGKALQPNVRGSHAFFADDLAVWFRTLGFLGEPEFVAACGEHAADPVIRARIWRVYTLCWAARSCLGVEGDYVDLGCYDGKTVEIIARYVGFATQRRRYFVYDLFENAPAEARKAGHGPQLYSEVCARLAPLGAFRVVRGRLPDSLADDAPRRIAFAQLDLNVAEAEIGCLERIFGLISPGGMLVLDDYGFVRYRESHERERAFFAEQGVPVLELPTGQGLVVKR
;
A
#
# COMPACT_ATOMS: atom_id res chain seq x y z
N MET A 1 42.31 -18.27 -40.22
CA MET A 1 40.90 -17.96 -39.97
C MET A 1 40.69 -16.74 -39.06
N LEU A 2 41.51 -16.52 -38.04
CA LEU A 2 41.39 -15.38 -37.09
C LEU A 2 41.66 -13.98 -37.71
N ARG A 3 42.52 -13.86 -38.74
CA ARG A 3 42.81 -12.58 -39.39
C ARG A 3 41.66 -12.01 -40.24
N ARG A 4 40.74 -12.83 -40.71
CA ARG A 4 39.54 -12.37 -41.46
C ARG A 4 38.39 -11.88 -40.53
N LEU A 5 38.34 -12.35 -39.30
CA LEU A 5 37.35 -11.88 -38.30
C LEU A 5 37.72 -10.50 -37.74
N LEU A 6 39.00 -10.19 -37.59
CA LEU A 6 39.48 -8.89 -37.07
C LEU A 6 39.40 -7.76 -38.09
N SER A 7 39.43 -8.07 -39.41
CA SER A 7 39.21 -7.05 -40.44
C SER A 7 37.72 -6.63 -40.59
N SER A 8 36.79 -7.54 -40.35
CA SER A 8 35.35 -7.22 -40.40
C SER A 8 34.87 -6.40 -39.18
N LEU A 9 35.54 -6.52 -38.03
CA LEU A 9 35.24 -5.74 -36.85
C LEU A 9 35.81 -4.30 -36.93
N ARG A 10 36.92 -4.08 -37.63
CA ARG A 10 37.46 -2.72 -37.85
C ARG A 10 36.69 -1.91 -38.89
N ALA A 11 36.04 -2.54 -39.86
CA ALA A 11 35.20 -1.84 -40.85
C ALA A 11 33.84 -1.37 -40.32
N ARG A 12 33.37 -1.89 -39.17
CA ARG A 12 32.15 -1.45 -38.53
C ARG A 12 32.32 -0.30 -37.53
N ALA A 13 33.57 0.00 -37.13
CA ALA A 13 33.85 1.07 -36.16
C ALA A 13 34.04 2.47 -36.78
N ALA A 14 33.92 2.61 -38.10
CA ALA A 14 34.15 3.89 -38.79
C ALA A 14 32.86 4.56 -39.35
N GLN A 15 31.67 4.08 -38.96
CA GLN A 15 30.42 4.79 -39.24
C GLN A 15 29.88 5.39 -37.96
N THR A 16 30.28 6.61 -37.66
CA THR A 16 29.56 7.48 -36.71
C THR A 16 28.15 7.67 -37.24
N PRO A 17 27.11 7.33 -36.46
CA PRO A 17 25.74 7.66 -36.85
C PRO A 17 25.62 9.18 -36.85
N THR A 18 25.44 9.79 -38.00
CA THR A 18 25.00 11.17 -38.13
C THR A 18 23.66 11.25 -37.42
N SER A 19 23.64 12.03 -36.34
CA SER A 19 22.40 12.38 -35.62
C SER A 19 21.37 12.92 -36.62
N PRO A 20 20.16 12.36 -36.69
CA PRO A 20 19.14 12.91 -37.56
C PRO A 20 18.86 14.34 -37.12
N ALA A 21 18.80 15.26 -38.09
CA ALA A 21 18.45 16.66 -37.87
C ALA A 21 17.14 16.74 -37.05
N PRO A 22 17.01 17.66 -36.08
CA PRO A 22 15.80 17.81 -35.30
C PRO A 22 14.61 18.05 -36.24
N ARG A 23 13.62 17.17 -36.15
CA ARG A 23 12.35 17.35 -36.84
C ARG A 23 11.75 18.67 -36.39
N PRO A 24 11.21 19.51 -37.30
CA PRO A 24 10.54 20.74 -36.92
C PRO A 24 9.41 20.37 -35.95
N ALA A 25 9.35 21.08 -34.82
CA ALA A 25 8.29 20.95 -33.86
C ALA A 25 6.95 21.17 -34.58
N ARG A 26 6.15 20.11 -34.67
CA ARG A 26 4.73 20.26 -35.05
C ARG A 26 4.08 21.02 -33.90
N SER A 27 3.75 22.28 -34.10
CA SER A 27 2.88 23.10 -33.27
C SER A 27 1.43 22.61 -33.42
N GLY A 28 1.16 21.38 -33.09
CA GLY A 28 -0.17 20.91 -32.80
C GLY A 28 -0.32 20.96 -31.27
N HIS A 29 -1.36 21.60 -30.76
CA HIS A 29 -1.73 21.49 -29.38
C HIS A 29 -1.92 20.00 -29.05
N VAL A 30 -0.86 19.35 -28.58
CA VAL A 30 -0.97 18.10 -27.89
C VAL A 30 -1.57 18.50 -26.55
N GLU A 31 -2.88 18.33 -26.40
CA GLU A 31 -3.52 18.40 -25.10
C GLU A 31 -2.68 17.49 -24.19
N PRO A 32 -2.13 17.99 -23.07
CA PRO A 32 -1.23 17.17 -22.27
C PRO A 32 -1.95 15.86 -21.95
N LEU A 33 -1.26 14.73 -22.13
CA LEU A 33 -1.79 13.40 -21.87
C LEU A 33 -2.51 13.33 -20.52
N PHE A 34 -2.00 14.08 -19.53
CA PHE A 34 -2.58 14.24 -18.20
C PHE A 34 -3.92 15.00 -18.17
N THR A 35 -4.22 15.90 -19.12
CA THR A 35 -5.51 16.58 -19.16
C THR A 35 -6.59 15.65 -19.69
N THR A 36 -6.29 14.84 -20.68
CA THR A 36 -7.20 13.82 -21.21
C THR A 36 -7.44 12.71 -20.16
N ILE A 37 -6.38 12.24 -19.52
CA ILE A 37 -6.48 11.28 -18.42
C ILE A 37 -7.31 11.88 -17.26
N ASN A 38 -7.03 13.11 -16.82
CA ASN A 38 -7.80 13.77 -15.77
C ASN A 38 -9.26 14.00 -16.14
N LYS A 39 -9.60 14.25 -17.41
CA LYS A 39 -11.00 14.31 -17.84
C LYS A 39 -11.68 12.96 -17.74
N MET A 40 -11.01 11.87 -18.14
CA MET A 40 -11.55 10.49 -17.99
C MET A 40 -11.80 10.12 -16.53
N TYR A 41 -10.99 10.66 -15.59
CA TYR A 41 -11.11 10.37 -14.16
C TYR A 41 -11.92 11.42 -13.38
N ARG A 42 -12.20 12.61 -13.92
CA ARG A 42 -12.98 13.66 -13.24
C ARG A 42 -14.49 13.58 -13.46
N GLU A 43 -14.94 12.90 -14.50
CA GLU A 43 -16.36 12.57 -14.63
C GLU A 43 -16.57 11.17 -14.05
N PRO A 44 -17.02 11.09 -12.79
CA PRO A 44 -17.09 9.79 -12.14
C PRO A 44 -18.19 8.95 -12.81
N PRO A 45 -17.84 7.88 -13.54
CA PRO A 45 -18.79 6.83 -13.82
C PRO A 45 -19.11 6.02 -12.57
N PHE A 46 -18.49 6.40 -11.42
CA PHE A 46 -18.41 5.57 -10.20
C PHE A 46 -19.37 5.99 -9.09
N ASP A 47 -20.24 6.96 -9.32
CA ASP A 47 -21.25 7.41 -8.36
C ASP A 47 -22.50 6.50 -8.29
N ARG A 48 -22.58 5.47 -9.17
CA ARG A 48 -23.71 4.54 -9.22
C ARG A 48 -23.24 3.10 -8.98
N PRO A 49 -23.69 2.45 -7.88
CA PRO A 49 -23.33 1.07 -7.55
C PRO A 49 -23.54 0.09 -8.70
N GLU A 50 -24.63 0.25 -9.49
CA GLU A 50 -24.95 -0.63 -10.62
C GLU A 50 -23.91 -0.56 -11.74
N ARG A 51 -23.26 0.61 -11.93
CA ARG A 51 -22.17 0.77 -12.91
C ARG A 51 -20.90 0.09 -12.46
N LEU A 52 -20.61 0.14 -11.15
CA LEU A 52 -19.47 -0.57 -10.57
C LEU A 52 -19.63 -2.08 -10.70
N GLU A 53 -20.81 -2.60 -10.43
CA GLU A 53 -21.10 -4.04 -10.62
C GLU A 53 -20.96 -4.46 -12.08
N ALA A 54 -21.51 -3.68 -13.01
CA ALA A 54 -21.38 -3.94 -14.44
C ALA A 54 -19.94 -3.88 -14.94
N LEU A 55 -19.16 -2.91 -14.46
CA LEU A 55 -17.73 -2.79 -14.78
C LEU A 55 -16.93 -3.96 -14.19
N SER A 56 -17.17 -4.30 -12.94
CA SER A 56 -16.53 -5.44 -12.28
C SER A 56 -16.83 -6.75 -13.02
N ALA A 57 -18.09 -6.96 -13.41
CA ALA A 57 -18.48 -8.13 -14.20
C ALA A 57 -17.82 -8.17 -15.58
N ALA A 58 -17.73 -7.01 -16.27
CA ALA A 58 -17.07 -6.90 -17.57
C ALA A 58 -15.57 -7.16 -17.45
N LEU A 59 -14.89 -6.61 -16.42
CA LEU A 59 -13.47 -6.85 -16.16
C LEU A 59 -13.21 -8.32 -15.83
N HIS A 60 -14.07 -8.96 -15.04
CA HIS A 60 -13.98 -10.40 -14.75
C HIS A 60 -14.15 -11.25 -16.01
N ALA A 61 -15.14 -10.94 -16.86
CA ALA A 61 -15.36 -11.63 -18.11
C ALA A 61 -14.17 -11.46 -19.07
N THR A 62 -13.63 -10.25 -19.16
CA THR A 62 -12.43 -9.95 -19.95
C THR A 62 -11.20 -10.71 -19.43
N GLY A 63 -11.00 -10.74 -18.12
CA GLY A 63 -9.94 -11.51 -17.49
C GLY A 63 -10.02 -13.00 -17.79
N LYS A 64 -11.21 -13.57 -17.70
CA LYS A 64 -11.45 -14.97 -18.08
C LYS A 64 -11.19 -15.24 -19.59
N ALA A 65 -11.58 -14.32 -20.46
CA ALA A 65 -11.36 -14.45 -21.90
C ALA A 65 -9.89 -14.34 -22.29
N LEU A 66 -9.09 -13.58 -21.55
CA LEU A 66 -7.65 -13.41 -21.82
C LEU A 66 -6.78 -14.56 -21.26
N GLN A 67 -7.26 -15.26 -20.23
CA GLN A 67 -6.51 -16.37 -19.61
C GLN A 67 -6.08 -17.51 -20.54
N PRO A 68 -6.92 -17.98 -21.49
CA PRO A 68 -6.56 -19.11 -22.35
C PRO A 68 -5.52 -18.76 -23.43
N ASN A 69 -5.41 -17.49 -23.80
CA ASN A 69 -4.72 -17.07 -25.02
C ASN A 69 -3.28 -16.62 -24.80
N VAL A 70 -2.83 -16.46 -23.55
CA VAL A 70 -1.50 -15.99 -23.26
C VAL A 70 -0.84 -16.94 -22.26
N ARG A 71 0.03 -17.82 -22.77
CA ARG A 71 0.83 -18.74 -21.93
C ARG A 71 1.56 -17.96 -20.82
N GLY A 72 1.24 -18.27 -19.56
CA GLY A 72 1.89 -17.68 -18.40
C GLY A 72 1.38 -16.31 -18.00
N SER A 73 0.31 -15.77 -18.62
CA SER A 73 -0.29 -14.54 -18.12
C SER A 73 -1.30 -14.87 -17.01
N HIS A 74 -1.03 -14.34 -15.84
CA HIS A 74 -2.00 -14.33 -14.74
C HIS A 74 -2.76 -13.01 -14.81
N ALA A 75 -4.09 -13.08 -14.80
CA ALA A 75 -4.92 -11.92 -14.52
C ALA A 75 -5.07 -11.80 -13.01
N PHE A 76 -4.80 -10.62 -12.48
CA PHE A 76 -4.97 -10.30 -11.06
C PHE A 76 -6.14 -9.33 -10.91
N PHE A 77 -7.06 -9.67 -10.03
CA PHE A 77 -8.23 -8.87 -9.68
C PHE A 77 -8.35 -8.83 -8.17
N ALA A 78 -7.78 -7.83 -7.56
CA ALA A 78 -7.91 -7.49 -6.14
C ALA A 78 -7.42 -6.05 -5.95
N ASP A 79 -7.58 -5.48 -4.76
CA ASP A 79 -7.15 -4.12 -4.44
C ASP A 79 -7.72 -3.05 -5.41
N ASP A 80 -8.95 -3.25 -5.87
CA ASP A 80 -9.59 -2.44 -6.91
C ASP A 80 -8.77 -2.31 -8.22
N LEU A 81 -7.84 -3.26 -8.44
CA LEU A 81 -6.99 -3.34 -9.61
C LEU A 81 -7.40 -4.48 -10.53
N ALA A 82 -7.29 -4.23 -11.83
CA ALA A 82 -7.30 -5.25 -12.87
C ALA A 82 -5.94 -5.20 -13.59
N VAL A 83 -5.12 -6.22 -13.42
CA VAL A 83 -3.74 -6.23 -13.91
C VAL A 83 -3.46 -7.48 -14.72
N TRP A 84 -2.81 -7.30 -15.89
CA TRP A 84 -2.39 -8.39 -16.78
C TRP A 84 -0.89 -8.30 -17.06
N PHE A 85 -0.33 -9.41 -17.49
CA PHE A 85 1.06 -9.51 -17.94
C PHE A 85 2.07 -9.12 -16.85
N ARG A 86 1.78 -9.48 -15.60
CA ARG A 86 2.70 -9.32 -14.46
C ARG A 86 3.07 -10.69 -13.90
N THR A 87 4.27 -10.80 -13.36
CA THR A 87 4.74 -12.06 -12.75
C THR A 87 4.01 -12.40 -11.48
N LEU A 88 3.50 -11.39 -10.75
CA LEU A 88 2.83 -11.56 -9.44
C LEU A 88 3.63 -12.45 -8.49
N GLY A 89 4.96 -12.34 -8.54
CA GLY A 89 5.89 -13.22 -7.82
C GLY A 89 5.65 -13.28 -6.33
N PHE A 90 5.15 -12.18 -5.75
CA PHE A 90 4.83 -12.10 -4.33
C PHE A 90 3.75 -13.11 -3.88
N LEU A 91 2.82 -13.49 -4.75
CA LEU A 91 1.80 -14.50 -4.44
C LEU A 91 2.38 -15.91 -4.29
N GLY A 92 3.60 -16.13 -4.78
CA GLY A 92 4.34 -17.39 -4.64
C GLY A 92 5.53 -17.30 -3.68
N GLU A 93 5.75 -16.15 -3.03
CA GLU A 93 6.83 -16.00 -2.05
C GLU A 93 6.54 -16.84 -0.80
N PRO A 94 7.38 -17.86 -0.49
CA PRO A 94 7.05 -18.84 0.56
C PRO A 94 6.79 -18.22 1.92
N GLU A 95 7.56 -17.19 2.28
CA GLU A 95 7.43 -16.48 3.56
C GLU A 95 6.11 -15.72 3.65
N PHE A 96 5.68 -15.09 2.55
CA PHE A 96 4.40 -14.37 2.49
C PHE A 96 3.22 -15.33 2.53
N VAL A 97 3.29 -16.42 1.76
CA VAL A 97 2.26 -17.48 1.78
C VAL A 97 2.12 -18.09 3.18
N ALA A 98 3.25 -18.40 3.82
CA ALA A 98 3.26 -18.93 5.19
C ALA A 98 2.70 -17.93 6.21
N ALA A 99 3.02 -16.64 6.05
CA ALA A 99 2.50 -15.57 6.94
C ALA A 99 0.99 -15.39 6.80
N CYS A 100 0.45 -15.48 5.58
CA CYS A 100 -0.99 -15.42 5.36
C CYS A 100 -1.71 -16.60 6.05
N GLY A 101 -1.12 -17.80 6.05
CA GLY A 101 -1.66 -18.97 6.74
C GLY A 101 -3.14 -19.21 6.46
N GLU A 102 -3.93 -19.33 7.52
CA GLU A 102 -5.39 -19.51 7.44
C GLU A 102 -6.12 -18.29 6.84
N HIS A 103 -5.56 -17.09 6.98
CA HIS A 103 -6.14 -15.87 6.43
C HIS A 103 -6.11 -15.81 4.89
N ALA A 104 -5.33 -16.68 4.23
CA ALA A 104 -5.32 -16.80 2.78
C ALA A 104 -6.69 -17.19 2.19
N ALA A 105 -7.57 -17.80 2.98
CA ALA A 105 -8.95 -18.12 2.60
C ALA A 105 -9.94 -16.99 2.89
N ASP A 106 -9.57 -16.00 3.71
CA ASP A 106 -10.43 -14.87 4.07
C ASP A 106 -10.69 -13.97 2.84
N PRO A 107 -11.95 -13.75 2.43
CA PRO A 107 -12.27 -12.95 1.26
C PRO A 107 -11.83 -11.49 1.38
N VAL A 108 -11.80 -10.93 2.59
CA VAL A 108 -11.36 -9.54 2.85
C VAL A 108 -9.84 -9.43 2.65
N ILE A 109 -9.07 -10.38 3.21
CA ILE A 109 -7.61 -10.42 3.00
C ILE A 109 -7.28 -10.66 1.52
N ARG A 110 -7.99 -11.58 0.86
CA ARG A 110 -7.79 -11.83 -0.58
C ARG A 110 -8.09 -10.60 -1.45
N ALA A 111 -9.15 -9.86 -1.11
CA ALA A 111 -9.50 -8.63 -1.82
C ALA A 111 -8.45 -7.51 -1.64
N ARG A 112 -7.59 -7.60 -0.62
CA ARG A 112 -6.56 -6.61 -0.28
C ARG A 112 -5.15 -7.19 -0.30
N ILE A 113 -4.92 -8.29 -1.00
CA ILE A 113 -3.71 -9.09 -0.86
C ILE A 113 -2.43 -8.33 -1.27
N TRP A 114 -2.51 -7.44 -2.25
CA TRP A 114 -1.35 -6.63 -2.66
C TRP A 114 -1.04 -5.54 -1.64
N ARG A 115 -2.07 -4.88 -1.07
CA ARG A 115 -1.90 -3.93 0.05
C ARG A 115 -1.25 -4.63 1.24
N VAL A 116 -1.74 -5.82 1.61
CA VAL A 116 -1.15 -6.62 2.69
C VAL A 116 0.32 -6.93 2.42
N TYR A 117 0.68 -7.30 1.17
CA TYR A 117 2.07 -7.53 0.81
C TYR A 117 2.92 -6.27 0.90
N THR A 118 2.39 -5.12 0.47
CA THR A 118 3.07 -3.81 0.60
C THR A 118 3.43 -3.52 2.07
N LEU A 119 2.50 -3.75 2.98
CA LEU A 119 2.72 -3.58 4.42
C LEU A 119 3.79 -4.55 4.95
N CYS A 120 3.71 -5.82 4.56
CA CYS A 120 4.71 -6.83 4.90
C CYS A 120 6.10 -6.44 4.40
N TRP A 121 6.20 -5.99 3.16
CA TRP A 121 7.45 -5.54 2.56
C TRP A 121 8.02 -4.31 3.28
N ALA A 122 7.20 -3.30 3.57
CA ALA A 122 7.62 -2.10 4.28
C ALA A 122 8.11 -2.43 5.70
N ALA A 123 7.35 -3.24 6.44
CA ALA A 123 7.74 -3.70 7.77
C ALA A 123 9.07 -4.47 7.75
N ARG A 124 9.25 -5.39 6.79
CA ARG A 124 10.50 -6.16 6.61
C ARG A 124 11.67 -5.25 6.28
N SER A 125 11.46 -4.25 5.44
CA SER A 125 12.50 -3.27 5.08
C SER A 125 12.97 -2.44 6.29
N CYS A 126 12.13 -2.31 7.32
CA CYS A 126 12.44 -1.59 8.55
C CYS A 126 13.05 -2.46 9.67
N LEU A 127 13.39 -3.73 9.42
CA LEU A 127 13.99 -4.60 10.45
C LEU A 127 15.32 -4.05 11.01
N GLY A 128 16.13 -3.40 10.17
CA GLY A 128 17.39 -2.76 10.56
C GLY A 128 17.23 -1.33 11.11
N VAL A 129 16.03 -0.76 11.10
CA VAL A 129 15.77 0.60 11.59
C VAL A 129 15.46 0.56 13.07
N GLU A 130 16.01 1.51 13.84
CA GLU A 130 15.75 1.62 15.28
C GLU A 130 14.32 2.10 15.52
N GLY A 131 13.60 1.46 16.43
CA GLY A 131 12.25 1.84 16.85
C GLY A 131 11.28 0.70 16.86
N ASP A 132 10.10 0.99 17.39
CA ASP A 132 8.96 0.10 17.51
C ASP A 132 8.12 0.11 16.21
N TYR A 133 7.20 -0.82 16.08
CA TYR A 133 6.20 -0.83 15.03
C TYR A 133 4.89 -0.25 15.55
N VAL A 134 4.13 0.39 14.67
CA VAL A 134 2.87 1.08 15.01
C VAL A 134 1.81 0.76 13.96
N ASP A 135 0.62 0.43 14.42
CA ASP A 135 -0.57 0.29 13.60
C ASP A 135 -1.68 1.17 14.17
N LEU A 136 -2.18 2.09 13.36
CA LEU A 136 -3.21 3.05 13.71
C LEU A 136 -4.47 2.72 12.92
N GLY A 137 -5.35 1.92 13.51
CA GLY A 137 -6.58 1.42 12.89
C GLY A 137 -6.49 -0.05 12.48
N CYS A 138 -6.24 -0.93 13.45
CA CYS A 138 -5.97 -2.36 13.16
C CYS A 138 -7.22 -3.20 12.87
N TYR A 139 -8.42 -2.70 13.15
CA TYR A 139 -9.70 -3.41 13.04
C TYR A 139 -9.66 -4.77 13.77
N ASP A 140 -9.69 -5.90 13.05
CA ASP A 140 -9.68 -7.27 13.60
C ASP A 140 -8.27 -7.85 13.80
N GLY A 141 -7.23 -7.09 13.50
CA GLY A 141 -5.83 -7.44 13.71
C GLY A 141 -5.26 -8.49 12.77
N LYS A 142 -6.00 -9.00 11.78
CA LYS A 142 -5.50 -10.02 10.84
C LYS A 142 -4.32 -9.52 10.00
N THR A 143 -4.39 -8.28 9.51
CA THR A 143 -3.27 -7.68 8.76
C THR A 143 -2.04 -7.55 9.64
N VAL A 144 -2.20 -7.09 10.88
CA VAL A 144 -1.12 -7.00 11.87
C VAL A 144 -0.51 -8.37 12.15
N GLU A 145 -1.34 -9.41 12.29
CA GLU A 145 -0.89 -10.79 12.47
C GLU A 145 -0.05 -11.28 11.28
N ILE A 146 -0.51 -11.03 10.04
CA ILE A 146 0.23 -11.41 8.82
C ILE A 146 1.57 -10.69 8.76
N ILE A 147 1.61 -9.38 9.04
CA ILE A 147 2.86 -8.61 9.10
C ILE A 147 3.80 -9.21 10.14
N ALA A 148 3.31 -9.46 11.35
CA ALA A 148 4.10 -10.00 12.44
C ALA A 148 4.70 -11.38 12.12
N ARG A 149 3.94 -12.26 11.52
CA ARG A 149 4.41 -13.57 11.05
C ARG A 149 5.47 -13.44 9.95
N TYR A 150 5.23 -12.54 8.97
CA TYR A 150 6.13 -12.32 7.84
C TYR A 150 7.52 -11.81 8.26
N VAL A 151 7.58 -10.95 9.26
CA VAL A 151 8.84 -10.40 9.77
C VAL A 151 9.44 -11.22 10.91
N GLY A 152 8.82 -12.31 11.35
CA GLY A 152 9.25 -13.09 12.50
C GLY A 152 9.27 -12.26 13.79
N PHE A 153 8.20 -11.50 14.04
CA PHE A 153 8.15 -10.47 15.08
C PHE A 153 8.42 -11.01 16.49
N ALA A 154 8.07 -12.26 16.78
CA ALA A 154 8.34 -12.91 18.05
C ALA A 154 9.83 -12.93 18.45
N THR A 155 10.73 -12.85 17.47
CA THR A 155 12.19 -12.82 17.71
C THR A 155 12.76 -11.41 17.78
N GLN A 156 11.96 -10.38 17.55
CA GLN A 156 12.41 -8.98 17.53
C GLN A 156 12.47 -8.41 18.95
N ARG A 157 13.48 -7.56 19.22
CA ARG A 157 13.62 -6.85 20.49
C ARG A 157 12.94 -5.48 20.47
N ARG A 158 11.74 -5.41 19.92
CA ARG A 158 10.93 -4.19 19.80
C ARG A 158 9.49 -4.49 20.13
N ARG A 159 8.68 -3.46 20.38
CA ARG A 159 7.24 -3.60 20.59
C ARG A 159 6.47 -3.28 19.32
N TYR A 160 5.27 -3.83 19.21
CA TYR A 160 4.29 -3.47 18.21
C TYR A 160 3.10 -2.82 18.92
N PHE A 161 2.96 -1.53 18.74
CA PHE A 161 1.82 -0.77 19.25
C PHE A 161 0.68 -0.85 18.24
N VAL A 162 -0.49 -1.23 18.70
CA VAL A 162 -1.66 -1.46 17.87
C VAL A 162 -2.84 -0.71 18.48
N TYR A 163 -3.35 0.26 17.76
CA TYR A 163 -4.39 1.15 18.24
C TYR A 163 -5.66 0.98 17.42
N ASP A 164 -6.80 0.92 18.08
CA ASP A 164 -8.12 0.99 17.47
C ASP A 164 -9.17 1.43 18.51
N LEU A 165 -10.30 1.92 18.04
CA LEU A 165 -11.44 2.20 18.90
C LEU A 165 -12.09 0.89 19.39
N PHE A 166 -12.07 -0.17 18.57
CA PHE A 166 -12.69 -1.50 18.75
C PHE A 166 -14.21 -1.48 18.92
N GLU A 167 -14.80 -0.33 19.14
CA GLU A 167 -16.22 -0.12 19.32
C GLU A 167 -16.72 0.93 18.33
N ASN A 168 -18.01 0.88 18.02
CA ASN A 168 -18.63 1.95 17.26
C ASN A 168 -18.80 3.18 18.15
N ALA A 169 -18.36 4.35 17.68
CA ALA A 169 -18.70 5.60 18.33
C ALA A 169 -20.23 5.82 18.27
N PRO A 170 -20.85 6.38 19.33
CA PRO A 170 -22.30 6.57 19.38
C PRO A 170 -22.90 7.36 18.22
N ALA A 171 -22.11 8.23 17.58
CA ALA A 171 -22.51 9.08 16.45
C ALA A 171 -22.15 8.51 15.07
N GLU A 172 -21.43 7.39 15.01
CA GLU A 172 -20.98 6.79 13.76
C GLU A 172 -21.91 5.65 13.34
N ALA A 173 -22.12 5.50 12.03
CA ALA A 173 -22.77 4.32 11.49
C ALA A 173 -22.02 3.06 11.98
N ARG A 174 -22.76 2.06 12.45
CA ARG A 174 -22.16 0.81 12.93
C ARG A 174 -21.27 0.21 11.83
N LYS A 175 -19.96 0.25 12.04
CA LYS A 175 -19.03 -0.48 11.18
C LYS A 175 -19.26 -1.98 11.41
N ALA A 176 -19.46 -2.73 10.34
CA ALA A 176 -19.62 -4.18 10.43
C ALA A 176 -18.40 -4.79 11.13
N GLY A 177 -18.63 -5.67 12.09
CA GLY A 177 -17.56 -6.37 12.83
C GLY A 177 -16.99 -5.65 14.04
N HIS A 178 -17.31 -4.36 14.29
CA HIS A 178 -16.97 -3.70 15.55
C HIS A 178 -17.95 -4.14 16.65
N GLY A 179 -17.43 -4.44 17.83
CA GLY A 179 -18.21 -4.89 18.96
C GLY A 179 -17.38 -5.10 20.22
N PRO A 180 -18.01 -5.35 21.37
CA PRO A 180 -17.34 -5.41 22.67
C PRO A 180 -16.29 -6.53 22.79
N GLN A 181 -16.40 -7.60 21.98
CA GLN A 181 -15.45 -8.71 21.97
C GLN A 181 -14.21 -8.45 21.12
N LEU A 182 -14.26 -7.54 20.14
CA LEU A 182 -13.20 -7.34 19.16
C LEU A 182 -11.84 -7.03 19.82
N TYR A 183 -11.83 -6.20 20.86
CA TYR A 183 -10.60 -5.89 21.59
C TYR A 183 -9.95 -7.16 22.18
N SER A 184 -10.74 -8.00 22.85
CA SER A 184 -10.23 -9.24 23.45
C SER A 184 -9.77 -10.26 22.41
N GLU A 185 -10.46 -10.33 21.28
CA GLU A 185 -10.09 -11.19 20.15
C GLU A 185 -8.76 -10.77 19.54
N VAL A 186 -8.55 -9.45 19.32
CA VAL A 186 -7.28 -8.92 18.82
C VAL A 186 -6.16 -9.15 19.82
N CYS A 187 -6.38 -8.90 21.11
CA CYS A 187 -5.38 -9.22 22.15
C CYS A 187 -4.99 -10.71 22.13
N ALA A 188 -5.97 -11.61 22.08
CA ALA A 188 -5.72 -13.04 22.03
C ALA A 188 -4.98 -13.48 20.77
N ARG A 189 -5.32 -12.90 19.61
CA ARG A 189 -4.68 -13.14 18.31
C ARG A 189 -3.21 -12.77 18.32
N LEU A 190 -2.87 -11.60 18.85
CA LEU A 190 -1.54 -11.04 18.77
C LEU A 190 -0.60 -11.50 19.89
N ALA A 191 -1.12 -11.90 21.05
CA ALA A 191 -0.32 -12.31 22.22
C ALA A 191 0.78 -13.36 21.93
N PRO A 192 0.56 -14.41 21.10
CA PRO A 192 1.59 -15.41 20.84
C PRO A 192 2.68 -14.94 19.87
N LEU A 193 2.53 -13.76 19.24
CA LEU A 193 3.38 -13.32 18.14
C LEU A 193 4.51 -12.37 18.57
N GLY A 194 4.62 -12.04 19.87
CA GLY A 194 5.70 -11.19 20.38
C GLY A 194 5.23 -10.11 21.35
N ALA A 195 6.01 -9.05 21.47
CA ALA A 195 5.76 -7.96 22.41
C ALA A 195 4.75 -6.94 21.82
N PHE A 196 3.46 -7.29 21.89
CA PHE A 196 2.38 -6.40 21.44
C PHE A 196 1.84 -5.52 22.58
N ARG A 197 1.49 -4.30 22.20
CA ARG A 197 0.75 -3.35 23.04
C ARG A 197 -0.51 -2.94 22.32
N VAL A 198 -1.63 -3.60 22.63
CA VAL A 198 -2.94 -3.25 22.09
C VAL A 198 -3.55 -2.16 22.95
N VAL A 199 -3.86 -1.03 22.34
CA VAL A 199 -4.39 0.17 23.00
C VAL A 199 -5.77 0.45 22.46
N ARG A 200 -6.77 0.41 23.34
CA ARG A 200 -8.14 0.75 22.99
C ARG A 200 -8.41 2.23 23.26
N GLY A 201 -8.92 2.93 22.29
CA GLY A 201 -9.31 4.33 22.44
C GLY A 201 -9.36 5.08 21.13
N ARG A 202 -9.97 6.27 21.20
CA ARG A 202 -10.08 7.15 20.04
C ARG A 202 -8.71 7.75 19.69
N LEU A 203 -8.31 7.61 18.45
CA LEU A 203 -7.15 8.30 17.91
C LEU A 203 -7.53 9.75 17.50
N PRO A 204 -6.64 10.72 17.69
CA PRO A 204 -5.26 10.59 18.18
C PRO A 204 -5.10 10.63 19.71
N ASP A 205 -6.16 10.73 20.51
CA ASP A 205 -6.10 10.97 21.97
C ASP A 205 -5.43 9.79 22.69
N SER A 206 -5.75 8.55 22.31
CA SER A 206 -5.18 7.34 22.92
C SER A 206 -3.66 7.17 22.69
N LEU A 207 -3.04 7.93 21.80
CA LEU A 207 -1.59 7.99 21.68
C LEU A 207 -0.90 8.61 22.91
N ALA A 208 -1.62 9.43 23.70
CA ALA A 208 -1.05 10.04 24.90
C ALA A 208 -0.86 9.03 26.04
N ASP A 209 -1.65 7.97 26.07
CA ASP A 209 -1.66 7.00 27.17
C ASP A 209 -0.49 6.03 27.12
N ASP A 210 -0.09 5.64 25.92
CA ASP A 210 1.07 4.77 25.70
C ASP A 210 1.57 4.89 24.26
N ALA A 211 2.69 5.56 24.06
CA ALA A 211 3.28 5.83 22.76
C ALA A 211 4.71 5.29 22.63
N PRO A 212 5.14 4.86 21.45
CA PRO A 212 6.53 4.53 21.19
C PRO A 212 7.39 5.79 21.27
N ARG A 213 8.66 5.63 21.71
CA ARG A 213 9.62 6.73 21.71
C ARG A 213 10.26 6.94 20.34
N ARG A 214 10.39 5.89 19.57
CA ARG A 214 10.88 5.86 18.18
C ARG A 214 10.08 4.86 17.40
N ILE A 215 9.89 5.13 16.12
CA ILE A 215 9.10 4.31 15.21
C ILE A 215 9.97 3.89 14.03
N ALA A 216 10.06 2.60 13.77
CA ALA A 216 10.71 2.06 12.59
C ALA A 216 9.71 1.87 11.44
N PHE A 217 8.51 1.40 11.75
CA PHE A 217 7.45 1.17 10.79
C PHE A 217 6.12 1.64 11.36
N ALA A 218 5.32 2.31 10.53
CA ALA A 218 3.95 2.69 10.88
C ALA A 218 2.98 2.42 9.73
N GLN A 219 1.74 2.03 10.08
CA GLN A 219 0.57 2.03 9.21
C GLN A 219 -0.45 3.00 9.76
N LEU A 220 -1.16 3.71 8.87
CA LEU A 220 -2.26 4.61 9.19
C LEU A 220 -3.49 4.23 8.34
N ASP A 221 -4.58 3.80 8.98
CA ASP A 221 -5.84 3.37 8.36
C ASP A 221 -7.02 3.72 9.27
N LEU A 222 -7.40 5.01 9.30
CA LEU A 222 -8.47 5.49 10.19
C LEU A 222 -9.75 5.87 9.43
N ASN A 223 -9.64 6.17 8.15
CA ASN A 223 -10.75 6.60 7.30
C ASN A 223 -11.43 7.93 7.75
N VAL A 224 -10.73 8.73 8.55
CA VAL A 224 -11.19 10.02 9.08
C VAL A 224 -10.05 11.03 9.02
N ALA A 225 -10.13 11.98 8.10
CA ALA A 225 -9.06 12.93 7.78
C ALA A 225 -8.51 13.68 9.01
N GLU A 226 -9.38 14.16 9.91
CA GLU A 226 -8.95 14.87 11.11
C GLU A 226 -8.14 13.98 12.06
N ALA A 227 -8.57 12.74 12.25
CA ALA A 227 -7.87 11.77 13.10
C ALA A 227 -6.52 11.38 12.50
N GLU A 228 -6.45 11.19 11.17
CA GLU A 228 -5.22 10.88 10.44
C GLU A 228 -4.19 11.99 10.60
N ILE A 229 -4.57 13.24 10.35
CA ILE A 229 -3.67 14.38 10.52
C ILE A 229 -3.23 14.53 11.98
N GLY A 230 -4.16 14.42 12.94
CA GLY A 230 -3.81 14.48 14.37
C GLY A 230 -2.85 13.36 14.80
N CYS A 231 -2.92 12.18 14.19
CA CYS A 231 -1.94 11.11 14.38
C CYS A 231 -0.59 11.47 13.74
N LEU A 232 -0.58 11.93 12.49
CA LEU A 232 0.64 12.32 11.78
C LEU A 232 1.43 13.39 12.53
N GLU A 233 0.76 14.42 13.05
CA GLU A 233 1.38 15.47 13.86
C GLU A 233 2.11 14.94 15.10
N ARG A 234 1.58 13.86 15.69
CA ARG A 234 2.14 13.25 16.91
C ARG A 234 3.24 12.23 16.63
N ILE A 235 3.11 11.43 15.56
CA ILE A 235 4.02 10.30 15.32
C ILE A 235 5.11 10.58 14.30
N PHE A 236 4.92 11.50 13.34
CA PHE A 236 5.85 11.66 12.22
C PHE A 236 7.26 12.06 12.68
N GLY A 237 7.36 12.91 13.72
CA GLY A 237 8.62 13.27 14.34
C GLY A 237 9.33 12.12 15.06
N LEU A 238 8.60 11.06 15.44
CA LEU A 238 9.13 9.87 16.11
C LEU A 238 9.64 8.81 15.14
N ILE A 239 9.30 8.91 13.84
CA ILE A 239 9.78 7.96 12.83
C ILE A 239 11.28 8.18 12.64
N SER A 240 12.06 7.12 12.83
CA SER A 240 13.50 7.13 12.68
C SER A 240 13.92 7.32 11.23
N PRO A 241 15.08 7.90 10.92
CA PRO A 241 15.63 7.92 9.57
C PRO A 241 15.69 6.51 8.96
N GLY A 242 15.19 6.36 7.74
CA GLY A 242 15.03 5.06 7.08
C GLY A 242 13.74 4.31 7.46
N GLY A 243 13.01 4.78 8.48
CA GLY A 243 11.71 4.24 8.82
C GLY A 243 10.65 4.54 7.77
N MET A 244 9.62 3.70 7.71
CA MET A 244 8.57 3.80 6.71
C MET A 244 7.20 3.99 7.35
N LEU A 245 6.38 4.81 6.70
CA LEU A 245 4.96 4.98 7.01
C LEU A 245 4.14 4.61 5.77
N VAL A 246 3.13 3.78 5.95
CA VAL A 246 2.14 3.45 4.92
C VAL A 246 0.80 4.09 5.30
N LEU A 247 0.26 4.87 4.38
CA LEU A 247 -1.07 5.48 4.42
C LEU A 247 -2.00 4.56 3.62
N ASP A 248 -2.96 3.90 4.24
CA ASP A 248 -3.68 2.81 3.57
C ASP A 248 -4.61 3.31 2.46
N ASP A 249 -5.26 4.44 2.66
CA ASP A 249 -6.30 4.96 1.75
C ASP A 249 -5.88 6.21 0.97
N TYR A 250 -4.59 6.53 0.89
CA TYR A 250 -4.05 7.76 0.32
C TYR A 250 -4.57 8.09 -1.08
N GLY A 251 -4.62 7.12 -1.98
CA GLY A 251 -5.02 7.30 -3.38
C GLY A 251 -6.50 7.00 -3.67
N PHE A 252 -7.33 6.71 -2.66
CA PHE A 252 -8.73 6.39 -2.88
C PHE A 252 -9.61 7.64 -2.98
N VAL A 253 -10.35 7.77 -4.07
CA VAL A 253 -11.27 8.90 -4.34
C VAL A 253 -12.29 9.10 -3.23
N ARG A 254 -12.70 8.02 -2.55
CA ARG A 254 -13.62 8.07 -1.42
C ARG A 254 -13.06 8.89 -0.26
N TYR A 255 -11.74 8.90 -0.06
CA TYR A 255 -11.03 9.58 1.02
C TYR A 255 -10.28 10.82 0.55
N ARG A 256 -10.84 11.54 -0.43
CA ARG A 256 -10.22 12.74 -1.02
C ARG A 256 -9.80 13.78 0.02
N GLU A 257 -10.60 13.99 1.06
CA GLU A 257 -10.27 14.93 2.13
C GLU A 257 -9.00 14.51 2.87
N SER A 258 -8.88 13.23 3.23
CA SER A 258 -7.66 12.67 3.82
C SER A 258 -6.46 12.89 2.89
N HIS A 259 -6.61 12.52 1.61
CA HIS A 259 -5.55 12.71 0.61
C HIS A 259 -5.06 14.16 0.51
N GLU A 260 -5.99 15.13 0.41
CA GLU A 260 -5.62 16.55 0.27
C GLU A 260 -4.88 17.07 1.51
N ARG A 261 -5.32 16.69 2.69
CA ARG A 261 -4.72 17.09 3.98
C ARG A 261 -3.38 16.39 4.23
N GLU A 262 -3.28 15.10 3.97
CA GLU A 262 -2.02 14.35 4.07
C GLU A 262 -0.97 14.87 3.09
N ARG A 263 -1.37 15.14 1.84
CA ARG A 263 -0.49 15.75 0.84
C ARG A 263 0.04 17.11 1.29
N ALA A 264 -0.82 17.94 1.88
CA ALA A 264 -0.40 19.24 2.43
C ALA A 264 0.59 19.05 3.59
N PHE A 265 0.29 18.15 4.54
CA PHE A 265 1.16 17.82 5.66
C PHE A 265 2.56 17.39 5.18
N PHE A 266 2.65 16.44 4.25
CA PHE A 266 3.95 15.97 3.76
C PHE A 266 4.69 17.00 2.92
N ALA A 267 3.99 17.88 2.20
CA ALA A 267 4.60 19.00 1.50
C ALA A 267 5.27 19.99 2.48
N GLU A 268 4.63 20.30 3.60
CA GLU A 268 5.20 21.12 4.67
C GLU A 268 6.43 20.47 5.33
N GLN A 269 6.42 19.13 5.46
CA GLN A 269 7.57 18.38 5.97
C GLN A 269 8.69 18.22 4.92
N GLY A 270 8.49 18.62 3.67
CA GLY A 270 9.46 18.44 2.58
C GLY A 270 9.72 16.98 2.22
N VAL A 271 8.75 16.08 2.45
CA VAL A 271 8.89 14.64 2.23
C VAL A 271 7.90 14.19 1.16
N PRO A 272 8.36 13.52 0.09
CA PRO A 272 7.47 13.00 -0.93
C PRO A 272 6.71 11.76 -0.45
N VAL A 273 5.44 11.64 -0.85
CA VAL A 273 4.65 10.42 -0.73
C VAL A 273 4.69 9.69 -2.07
N LEU A 274 5.05 8.43 -2.08
CA LEU A 274 4.93 7.55 -3.24
C LEU A 274 3.52 6.96 -3.27
N GLU A 275 2.69 7.44 -4.17
CA GLU A 275 1.37 6.87 -4.42
C GLU A 275 1.50 5.55 -5.17
N LEU A 276 0.97 4.48 -4.61
CA LEU A 276 1.03 3.13 -5.15
C LEU A 276 -0.24 2.79 -5.96
N PRO A 277 -0.14 1.92 -6.96
CA PRO A 277 -1.32 1.46 -7.71
C PRO A 277 -2.40 0.81 -6.85
N THR A 278 -2.05 0.33 -5.67
CA THR A 278 -2.98 -0.23 -4.67
C THR A 278 -3.81 0.82 -3.94
N GLY A 279 -3.61 2.10 -4.22
CA GLY A 279 -4.23 3.21 -3.51
C GLY A 279 -3.53 3.60 -2.20
N GLN A 280 -2.48 2.89 -1.82
CA GLN A 280 -1.69 3.25 -0.64
C GLN A 280 -0.67 4.36 -0.94
N GLY A 281 -0.33 5.15 0.07
CA GLY A 281 0.81 6.07 0.07
C GLY A 281 1.97 5.49 0.87
N LEU A 282 3.19 5.51 0.31
CA LEU A 282 4.40 5.08 1.00
C LEU A 282 5.31 6.27 1.25
N VAL A 283 5.72 6.45 2.49
CA VAL A 283 6.65 7.50 2.94
C VAL A 283 7.88 6.86 3.55
N VAL A 284 9.06 7.31 3.14
CA VAL A 284 10.34 6.94 3.76
C VAL A 284 10.90 8.16 4.48
N LYS A 285 11.12 8.05 5.78
CA LYS A 285 11.71 9.12 6.58
C LYS A 285 13.19 9.28 6.23
N ARG A 286 13.61 10.51 5.96
CA ARG A 286 15.02 10.84 5.70
C ARG A 286 15.72 11.31 6.96
#